data_6954ebeda06f3b9a4116793a58b3b605
#
_entry.id   6954ebeda06f3b9a4116793a58b3b605
#
_cell.length_a   1.000
_cell.length_b   1.000
_cell.length_c   1.000
_cell.angle_alpha   90.00
_cell.angle_beta   90.00
_cell.angle_gamma   90.00
#
_symmetry.space_group_name_H-M   'P 1'
#
loop_
_entity.id
_entity.type
_entity.pdbx_description
1 polymer ?
#
loop_
_entity_poly.entity_id
_entity_poly.type
_entity_poly.pdbx_seq_one_letter_code
_entity_poly.pdbx_strand_id
1 'polypeptide(L)'
;MRPATRKWFLFGHVVTSVGWIGAELAVLLCSVLAVAGFDPVTTRSANIIAGLLAGTLYFPASLLALATGVVLGLGTKWKLVRYHWVLWKLLATLALFTGGNLLVVPGFVAHGEQAARGEIVDASAVSGTGAMSVGLTLLLLATLVSYFKPWPKIGRAN
;
A
#
# COMPACT_ATOMS: atom_id res chain seq x y z
N MET A 1 -14.98 -22.52 -4.09
CA MET A 1 -15.56 -21.60 -3.08
C MET A 1 -17.05 -21.43 -3.33
N ARG A 2 -17.90 -21.50 -2.28
CA ARG A 2 -19.36 -21.28 -2.38
C ARG A 2 -19.66 -19.83 -2.79
N PRO A 3 -20.75 -19.56 -3.55
CA PRO A 3 -21.04 -18.19 -4.04
C PRO A 3 -21.14 -17.13 -2.92
N ALA A 4 -21.78 -17.46 -1.80
CA ALA A 4 -21.91 -16.56 -0.66
C ALA A 4 -20.54 -16.23 -0.02
N THR A 5 -19.72 -17.25 0.22
CA THR A 5 -18.36 -17.08 0.77
C THR A 5 -17.50 -16.20 -0.13
N ARG A 6 -17.60 -16.39 -1.46
CA ARG A 6 -16.87 -15.54 -2.42
C ARG A 6 -17.27 -14.07 -2.33
N LYS A 7 -18.59 -13.78 -2.14
CA LYS A 7 -19.06 -12.38 -2.01
C LYS A 7 -18.46 -11.70 -0.77
N TRP A 8 -18.41 -12.39 0.37
CA TRP A 8 -17.82 -11.86 1.60
C TRP A 8 -16.31 -11.62 1.48
N PHE A 9 -15.57 -12.56 0.89
CA PHE A 9 -14.14 -12.35 0.65
C PHE A 9 -13.88 -11.22 -0.35
N LEU A 10 -14.73 -11.07 -1.37
CA LEU A 10 -14.63 -9.96 -2.31
C LEU A 10 -14.88 -8.62 -1.62
N PHE A 11 -15.94 -8.54 -0.80
CA PHE A 11 -16.23 -7.35 0.00
C PHE A 11 -15.06 -7.00 0.91
N GLY A 12 -14.57 -7.96 1.70
CA GLY A 12 -13.42 -7.77 2.58
C GLY A 12 -12.17 -7.31 1.83
N HIS A 13 -11.88 -7.92 0.67
CA HIS A 13 -10.75 -7.52 -0.16
C HIS A 13 -10.88 -6.08 -0.69
N VAL A 14 -12.06 -5.68 -1.13
CA VAL A 14 -12.30 -4.30 -1.58
C VAL A 14 -12.10 -3.32 -0.43
N VAL A 15 -12.71 -3.59 0.73
CA VAL A 15 -12.59 -2.71 1.91
C VAL A 15 -11.13 -2.57 2.36
N THR A 16 -10.41 -3.68 2.48
CA THR A 16 -9.00 -3.66 2.92
C THR A 16 -8.07 -3.04 1.87
N SER A 17 -8.34 -3.23 0.58
CA SER A 17 -7.57 -2.57 -0.50
C SER A 17 -7.78 -1.06 -0.52
N VAL A 18 -9.03 -0.60 -0.37
CA VAL A 18 -9.34 0.84 -0.24
C VAL A 18 -8.73 1.40 1.04
N GLY A 19 -8.79 0.66 2.15
CA GLY A 19 -8.14 1.02 3.40
C GLY A 19 -6.61 1.19 3.26
N TRP A 20 -5.95 0.28 2.54
CA TRP A 20 -4.51 0.40 2.26
C TRP A 20 -4.19 1.61 1.39
N ILE A 21 -4.93 1.82 0.30
CA ILE A 21 -4.79 3.02 -0.55
C ILE A 21 -4.99 4.30 0.28
N GLY A 22 -6.00 4.31 1.16
CA GLY A 22 -6.26 5.44 2.04
C GLY A 22 -5.13 5.70 3.04
N ALA A 23 -4.57 4.65 3.66
CA ALA A 23 -3.42 4.77 4.54
C ALA A 23 -2.18 5.30 3.80
N GLU A 24 -1.88 4.75 2.60
CA GLU A 24 -0.80 5.21 1.74
C GLU A 24 -0.95 6.70 1.40
N LEU A 25 -2.15 7.12 0.97
CA LEU A 25 -2.44 8.51 0.63
C LEU A 25 -2.30 9.44 1.85
N ALA A 26 -2.77 9.02 3.02
CA ALA A 26 -2.70 9.81 4.23
C ALA A 26 -1.23 10.03 4.69
N VAL A 27 -0.42 8.95 4.66
CA VAL A 27 1.03 9.05 4.97
C VAL A 27 1.73 9.93 3.93
N LEU A 28 1.42 9.76 2.64
CA LEU A 28 1.99 10.58 1.57
C LEU A 28 1.66 12.06 1.76
N LEU A 29 0.41 12.41 2.04
CA LEU A 29 0.02 13.81 2.28
C LEU A 29 0.77 14.41 3.46
N CYS A 30 0.86 13.68 4.58
CA CYS A 30 1.64 14.14 5.73
C CYS A 30 3.13 14.30 5.39
N SER A 31 3.72 13.37 4.64
CA SER A 31 5.12 13.46 4.25
C SER A 31 5.40 14.63 3.29
N VAL A 32 4.48 14.91 2.37
CA VAL A 32 4.56 16.10 1.50
C VAL A 32 4.51 17.38 2.31
N LEU A 33 3.59 17.49 3.30
CA LEU A 33 3.52 18.65 4.19
C LEU A 33 4.81 18.81 5.01
N ALA A 34 5.39 17.71 5.49
CA ALA A 34 6.64 17.74 6.24
C ALA A 34 7.83 18.22 5.38
N VAL A 35 7.93 17.75 4.14
CA VAL A 35 9.02 18.09 3.21
C VAL A 35 8.84 19.51 2.61
N ALA A 36 7.61 19.96 2.43
CA ALA A 36 7.32 21.30 1.89
C ALA A 36 7.80 22.45 2.80
N GLY A 37 8.03 22.18 4.10
CA GLY A 37 8.70 23.12 5.00
C GLY A 37 7.91 24.42 5.25
N PHE A 38 6.58 24.34 5.42
CA PHE A 38 5.73 25.50 5.64
C PHE A 38 6.13 26.27 6.89
N ASP A 39 5.97 25.67 8.06
CA ASP A 39 6.34 26.21 9.35
C ASP A 39 6.77 25.07 10.30
N PRO A 40 7.53 25.36 11.39
CA PRO A 40 8.05 24.32 12.26
C PRO A 40 6.96 23.47 12.94
N VAL A 41 5.81 24.06 13.26
CA VAL A 41 4.71 23.35 13.93
C VAL A 41 4.05 22.38 12.98
N THR A 42 3.73 22.83 11.78
CA THR A 42 3.13 21.98 10.71
C THR A 42 4.09 20.86 10.34
N THR A 43 5.36 21.16 10.08
CA THR A 43 6.39 20.16 9.74
C THR A 43 6.52 19.09 10.82
N ARG A 44 6.61 19.49 12.08
CA ARG A 44 6.70 18.57 13.23
C ARG A 44 5.46 17.69 13.33
N SER A 45 4.28 18.31 13.31
CA SER A 45 3.00 17.59 13.42
C SER A 45 2.79 16.61 12.28
N ALA A 46 3.14 16.99 11.06
CA ALA A 46 3.05 16.13 9.88
C ALA A 46 3.94 14.89 10.00
N ASN A 47 5.19 15.03 10.46
CA ASN A 47 6.08 13.88 10.71
C ASN A 47 5.53 12.94 11.79
N ILE A 48 5.02 13.49 12.90
CA ILE A 48 4.43 12.68 13.98
C ILE A 48 3.23 11.88 13.46
N ILE A 49 2.32 12.53 12.73
CA ILE A 49 1.12 11.88 12.20
C ILE A 49 1.50 10.84 11.14
N ALA A 50 2.43 11.14 10.24
CA ALA A 50 2.93 10.19 9.24
C ALA A 50 3.49 8.93 9.92
N GLY A 51 4.31 9.09 10.95
CA GLY A 51 4.88 7.98 11.71
C GLY A 51 3.83 7.12 12.41
N LEU A 52 2.83 7.75 13.04
CA LEU A 52 1.72 7.04 13.69
C LEU A 52 0.88 6.25 12.66
N LEU A 53 0.50 6.88 11.55
CA LEU A 53 -0.30 6.22 10.51
C LEU A 53 0.47 5.06 9.86
N ALA A 54 1.74 5.28 9.54
CA ALA A 54 2.59 4.24 8.97
C ALA A 54 2.75 3.05 9.93
N GLY A 55 3.05 3.31 11.20
CA GLY A 55 3.27 2.26 12.19
C GLY A 55 2.01 1.50 12.61
N THR A 56 0.83 2.12 12.55
CA THR A 56 -0.41 1.51 13.06
C THR A 56 -1.35 0.99 11.99
N LEU A 57 -1.51 1.67 10.85
CA LEU A 57 -2.51 1.33 9.82
C LEU A 57 -1.92 0.60 8.62
N TYR A 58 -0.68 0.90 8.24
CA TYR A 58 -0.11 0.39 6.99
C TYR A 58 0.01 -1.13 7.00
N PHE A 59 0.62 -1.70 8.06
CA PHE A 59 0.81 -3.15 8.17
C PHE A 59 -0.50 -3.93 8.16
N PRO A 60 -1.49 -3.66 9.04
CA PRO A 60 -2.72 -4.44 9.04
C PRO A 60 -3.52 -4.27 7.75
N ALA A 61 -3.58 -3.07 7.17
CA ALA A 61 -4.30 -2.84 5.92
C ALA A 61 -3.66 -3.61 4.74
N SER A 62 -2.34 -3.53 4.60
CA SER A 62 -1.59 -4.23 3.55
C SER A 62 -1.65 -5.76 3.71
N LEU A 63 -1.53 -6.26 4.94
CA LEU A 63 -1.63 -7.70 5.24
C LEU A 63 -3.01 -8.25 4.89
N LEU A 64 -4.07 -7.58 5.32
CA LEU A 64 -5.45 -8.01 5.07
C LEU A 64 -5.80 -7.94 3.58
N ALA A 65 -5.34 -6.89 2.87
CA ALA A 65 -5.52 -6.78 1.42
C ALA A 65 -4.79 -7.91 0.68
N LEU A 66 -3.55 -8.21 1.05
CA LEU A 66 -2.78 -9.30 0.45
C LEU A 66 -3.44 -10.66 0.75
N ALA A 67 -3.76 -10.95 2.01
CA ALA A 67 -4.35 -12.23 2.44
C ALA A 67 -5.69 -12.50 1.74
N THR A 68 -6.59 -11.51 1.74
CA THR A 68 -7.90 -11.64 1.08
C THR A 68 -7.76 -11.77 -0.44
N GLY A 69 -6.80 -11.07 -1.05
CA GLY A 69 -6.46 -11.19 -2.48
C GLY A 69 -5.96 -12.58 -2.85
N VAL A 70 -5.09 -13.16 -2.03
CA VAL A 70 -4.59 -14.54 -2.22
C VAL A 70 -5.73 -15.56 -2.10
N VAL A 71 -6.59 -15.44 -1.07
CA VAL A 71 -7.75 -16.32 -0.89
C VAL A 71 -8.69 -16.25 -2.09
N LEU A 72 -8.97 -15.06 -2.61
CA LEU A 72 -9.77 -14.89 -3.82
C LEU A 72 -9.10 -15.48 -5.06
N GLY A 73 -7.79 -15.28 -5.21
CA GLY A 73 -7.03 -15.86 -6.31
C GLY A 73 -7.08 -17.37 -6.32
N LEU A 74 -6.90 -18.02 -5.17
CA LEU A 74 -6.96 -19.48 -5.02
C LEU A 74 -8.40 -20.00 -5.18
N GLY A 75 -9.38 -19.29 -4.63
CA GLY A 75 -10.78 -19.72 -4.56
C GLY A 75 -11.62 -19.45 -5.81
N THR A 76 -11.07 -18.80 -6.85
CA THR A 76 -11.81 -18.41 -8.07
C THR A 76 -11.20 -19.01 -9.34
N LYS A 77 -11.94 -18.92 -10.46
CA LYS A 77 -11.47 -19.37 -11.79
C LYS A 77 -10.20 -18.65 -12.28
N TRP A 78 -9.88 -17.51 -11.69
CA TRP A 78 -8.73 -16.68 -12.09
C TRP A 78 -7.42 -17.29 -11.69
N LYS A 79 -7.32 -17.97 -10.53
CA LYS A 79 -6.10 -18.56 -9.93
C LYS A 79 -4.93 -17.54 -9.89
N LEU A 80 -3.94 -17.75 -9.06
CA LEU A 80 -2.84 -16.77 -8.87
C LEU A 80 -1.91 -16.67 -10.08
N VAL A 81 -1.68 -17.79 -10.79
CA VAL A 81 -0.69 -17.89 -11.87
C VAL A 81 -1.28 -18.25 -13.23
N ARG A 82 -2.60 -18.15 -13.40
CA ARG A 82 -3.26 -18.53 -14.65
C ARG A 82 -3.40 -17.40 -15.66
N TYR A 83 -3.36 -16.17 -15.19
CA TYR A 83 -3.52 -14.96 -16.01
C TYR A 83 -2.39 -13.99 -15.70
N HIS A 84 -1.79 -13.39 -16.72
CA HIS A 84 -0.69 -12.45 -16.58
C HIS A 84 -1.03 -11.27 -15.65
N TRP A 85 -2.25 -10.72 -15.78
CA TRP A 85 -2.69 -9.59 -14.96
C TRP A 85 -2.84 -9.94 -13.46
N VAL A 86 -3.21 -11.19 -13.13
CA VAL A 86 -3.29 -11.65 -11.73
C VAL A 86 -1.89 -11.83 -11.16
N LEU A 87 -1.00 -12.45 -11.94
CA LEU A 87 0.39 -12.67 -11.54
C LEU A 87 1.13 -11.34 -11.33
N TRP A 88 1.00 -10.41 -12.30
CA TRP A 88 1.60 -9.07 -12.16
C TRP A 88 1.11 -8.36 -10.89
N LYS A 89 -0.20 -8.38 -10.66
CA LYS A 89 -0.80 -7.78 -9.46
C LYS A 89 -0.29 -8.43 -8.18
N LEU A 90 -0.19 -9.76 -8.14
CA LEU A 90 0.33 -10.49 -6.98
C LEU A 90 1.78 -10.08 -6.69
N LEU A 91 2.63 -10.06 -7.70
CA LEU A 91 4.04 -9.68 -7.55
C LEU A 91 4.19 -8.22 -7.12
N ALA A 92 3.44 -7.29 -7.74
CA ALA A 92 3.44 -5.88 -7.34
C ALA A 92 2.96 -5.70 -5.89
N THR A 93 1.87 -6.35 -5.50
CA THR A 93 1.33 -6.26 -4.14
C THR A 93 2.29 -6.87 -3.11
N LEU A 94 2.94 -7.99 -3.45
CA LEU A 94 3.93 -8.63 -2.58
C LEU A 94 5.17 -7.74 -2.41
N ALA A 95 5.66 -7.14 -3.49
CA ALA A 95 6.78 -6.20 -3.43
C ALA A 95 6.45 -4.97 -2.59
N LEU A 96 5.24 -4.39 -2.76
CA LEU A 96 4.77 -3.27 -1.95
C LEU A 96 4.59 -3.66 -0.47
N PHE A 97 4.04 -4.84 -0.20
CA PHE A 97 3.88 -5.33 1.16
C PHE A 97 5.24 -5.50 1.85
N THR A 98 6.19 -6.19 1.22
CA THR A 98 7.50 -6.45 1.81
C THR A 98 8.36 -5.19 1.86
N GLY A 99 8.49 -4.47 0.74
CA GLY A 99 9.29 -3.24 0.67
C GLY A 99 8.71 -2.14 1.57
N GLY A 100 7.39 -1.93 1.53
CA GLY A 100 6.72 -0.94 2.37
C GLY A 100 6.93 -1.20 3.86
N ASN A 101 6.61 -2.41 4.33
CA ASN A 101 6.68 -2.71 5.75
C ASN A 101 8.10 -2.88 6.30
N LEU A 102 9.07 -3.35 5.49
CA LEU A 102 10.43 -3.62 5.95
C LEU A 102 11.39 -2.45 5.73
N LEU A 103 11.18 -1.64 4.70
CA LEU A 103 12.13 -0.59 4.30
C LEU A 103 11.58 0.81 4.53
N VAL A 104 10.28 1.05 4.25
CA VAL A 104 9.70 2.40 4.22
C VAL A 104 9.04 2.76 5.54
N VAL A 105 8.17 1.92 6.07
CA VAL A 105 7.44 2.15 7.33
C VAL A 105 8.38 2.44 8.52
N PRO A 106 9.48 1.68 8.74
CA PRO A 106 10.39 1.97 9.85
C PRO A 106 11.00 3.38 9.80
N GLY A 107 11.28 3.89 8.60
CA GLY A 107 11.77 5.26 8.41
C GLY A 107 10.74 6.30 8.87
N PHE A 108 9.48 6.15 8.47
CA PHE A 108 8.40 7.06 8.92
C PHE A 108 8.19 7.02 10.43
N VAL A 109 8.24 5.83 11.04
CA VAL A 109 8.12 5.69 12.50
C VAL A 109 9.28 6.41 13.19
N ALA A 110 10.51 6.20 12.73
CA ALA A 110 11.69 6.86 13.29
C ALA A 110 11.62 8.40 13.16
N HIS A 111 11.22 8.92 11.99
CA HIS A 111 11.02 10.36 11.80
C HIS A 111 9.92 10.93 12.70
N GLY A 112 8.82 10.20 12.88
CA GLY A 112 7.76 10.59 13.81
C GLY A 112 8.24 10.67 15.25
N GLU A 113 9.05 9.72 15.71
CA GLU A 113 9.64 9.70 17.03
C GLU A 113 10.66 10.84 17.22
N GLN A 114 11.54 11.09 16.25
CA GLN A 114 12.48 12.22 16.28
C GLN A 114 11.72 13.54 16.40
N ALA A 115 10.70 13.74 15.55
CA ALA A 115 9.85 14.92 15.61
C ALA A 115 9.14 15.06 16.96
N ALA A 116 8.64 13.96 17.56
CA ALA A 116 8.01 13.98 18.88
C ALA A 116 8.97 14.46 19.98
N ARG A 117 10.26 14.07 19.91
CA ARG A 117 11.32 14.54 20.82
C ARG A 117 11.78 15.98 20.53
N GLY A 118 11.28 16.62 19.48
CA GLY A 118 11.70 17.96 19.09
C GLY A 118 13.04 18.00 18.33
N GLU A 119 13.50 16.86 17.83
CA GLU A 119 14.71 16.74 17.02
C GLU A 119 14.44 17.16 15.57
N ILE A 120 15.50 17.56 14.87
CA ILE A 120 15.43 17.86 13.43
C ILE A 120 15.37 16.53 12.66
N VAL A 121 14.34 16.36 11.86
CA VAL A 121 14.21 15.22 10.94
C VAL A 121 15.13 15.46 9.74
N ASP A 122 15.93 14.47 9.41
CA ASP A 122 16.93 14.57 8.34
C ASP A 122 16.32 14.52 6.92
N ALA A 123 17.16 14.77 5.90
CA ALA A 123 16.75 14.79 4.50
C ALA A 123 16.27 13.43 3.97
N SER A 124 16.41 12.33 4.71
CA SER A 124 15.91 11.02 4.29
C SER A 124 14.37 10.95 4.21
N ALA A 125 13.68 11.90 4.86
CA ALA A 125 12.24 12.08 4.72
C ALA A 125 11.80 12.26 3.24
N VAL A 126 12.63 12.90 2.41
CA VAL A 126 12.36 13.07 0.96
C VAL A 126 12.31 11.72 0.24
N SER A 127 13.21 10.78 0.58
CA SER A 127 13.20 9.45 -0.03
C SER A 127 11.96 8.64 0.35
N GLY A 128 11.48 8.78 1.59
CA GLY A 128 10.22 8.18 2.05
C GLY A 128 9.02 8.70 1.27
N THR A 129 8.94 10.01 1.01
CA THR A 129 7.88 10.63 0.21
C THR A 129 7.87 10.07 -1.22
N GLY A 130 9.05 9.92 -1.84
CA GLY A 130 9.19 9.29 -3.15
C GLY A 130 8.71 7.83 -3.16
N ALA A 131 9.09 7.05 -2.16
CA ALA A 131 8.67 5.66 -2.04
C ALA A 131 7.15 5.52 -1.89
N MET A 132 6.50 6.37 -1.07
CA MET A 132 5.04 6.39 -0.93
C MET A 132 4.33 6.79 -2.23
N SER A 133 4.89 7.74 -3.00
CA SER A 133 4.35 8.14 -4.30
C SER A 133 4.36 6.96 -5.30
N VAL A 134 5.46 6.22 -5.35
CA VAL A 134 5.58 5.01 -6.17
C VAL A 134 4.60 3.93 -5.69
N GLY A 135 4.50 3.73 -4.38
CA GLY A 135 3.58 2.77 -3.77
C GLY A 135 2.13 3.05 -4.15
N LEU A 136 1.67 4.29 -3.95
CA LEU A 136 0.32 4.72 -4.32
C LEU A 136 0.04 4.50 -5.81
N THR A 137 0.99 4.88 -6.67
CA THR A 137 0.86 4.69 -8.12
C THR A 137 0.68 3.22 -8.49
N LEU A 138 1.49 2.33 -7.91
CA LEU A 138 1.40 0.89 -8.16
C LEU A 138 0.08 0.29 -7.63
N LEU A 139 -0.44 0.74 -6.48
CA LEU A 139 -1.74 0.31 -5.96
C LEU A 139 -2.89 0.75 -6.88
N LEU A 140 -2.84 1.97 -7.39
CA LEU A 140 -3.82 2.47 -8.36
C LEU A 140 -3.75 1.70 -9.67
N LEU A 141 -2.55 1.43 -10.20
CA LEU A 141 -2.36 0.59 -11.39
C LEU A 141 -2.85 -0.84 -11.16
N ALA A 142 -2.60 -1.44 -10.00
CA ALA A 142 -3.14 -2.76 -9.64
C ALA A 142 -4.67 -2.78 -9.62
N THR A 143 -5.30 -1.67 -9.20
CA THR A 143 -6.75 -1.50 -9.23
C THR A 143 -7.27 -1.39 -10.66
N LEU A 144 -6.64 -0.57 -11.51
CA LEU A 144 -6.96 -0.43 -12.92
C LEU A 144 -6.85 -1.77 -13.67
N VAL A 145 -5.76 -2.48 -13.50
CA VAL A 145 -5.54 -3.82 -14.09
C VAL A 145 -6.61 -4.82 -13.64
N SER A 146 -7.08 -4.71 -12.38
CA SER A 146 -8.19 -5.54 -11.89
C SER A 146 -9.52 -5.25 -12.57
N TYR A 147 -9.75 -4.01 -12.94
CA TYR A 147 -10.97 -3.56 -13.61
C TYR A 147 -10.96 -3.95 -15.10
N PHE A 148 -9.91 -3.58 -15.82
CA PHE A 148 -9.83 -3.78 -17.29
C PHE A 148 -9.44 -5.20 -17.71
N LYS A 149 -8.69 -5.95 -16.89
CA LYS A 149 -8.20 -7.32 -17.17
C LYS A 149 -7.54 -7.45 -18.54
N PRO A 150 -6.53 -6.65 -18.86
CA PRO A 150 -6.07 -6.39 -20.24
C PRO A 150 -5.39 -7.58 -20.92
N TRP A 151 -4.93 -8.59 -20.19
CA TRP A 151 -4.09 -9.65 -20.74
C TRP A 151 -4.76 -11.03 -20.72
N PRO A 152 -4.49 -11.88 -21.75
CA PRO A 152 -5.05 -13.21 -21.87
C PRO A 152 -4.47 -14.19 -20.83
N LYS A 153 -4.92 -15.44 -20.91
CA LYS A 153 -4.38 -16.56 -20.12
C LYS A 153 -2.94 -16.85 -20.48
N ILE A 154 -2.12 -17.21 -19.48
CA ILE A 154 -0.75 -17.69 -19.69
C ILE A 154 -0.83 -19.00 -20.50
N GLY A 155 0.01 -19.12 -21.56
CA GLY A 155 0.09 -20.30 -22.40
C GLY A 155 -0.95 -20.41 -23.53
N ARG A 156 -1.75 -19.37 -23.82
CA ARG A 156 -2.47 -19.23 -25.09
C ARG A 156 -1.73 -18.22 -25.94
N ALA A 157 -0.91 -18.70 -26.88
CA ALA A 157 -0.59 -17.92 -28.07
C ALA A 157 -1.89 -17.76 -28.89
N ASN A 158 -2.15 -16.57 -29.40
CA ASN A 158 -3.18 -16.34 -30.40
C ASN A 158 -2.80 -17.10 -31.69
#